data_500bce6caecaf3a358eaa4f4660559b5
#
_entry.id   500bce6caecaf3a358eaa4f4660559b5
#
_cell.length_a   1.000
_cell.length_b   1.000
_cell.length_c   1.000
_cell.angle_alpha   90.00
_cell.angle_beta   90.00
_cell.angle_gamma   90.00
#
_symmetry.space_group_name_H-M   'P 1'
#
loop_
_entity.id
_entity.type
_entity.pdbx_description
1 polymer ?
#
loop_
_entity_poly.entity_id
_entity_poly.type
_entity_poly.pdbx_seq_one_letter_code
_entity_poly.pdbx_strand_id
1 'polypeptide(L)'
;MSRLSAVEMMDLVEVPGIARRFHLNEVDLQLITNWITETGIRWEFDGPSKSRWQVPTEQKNTWQWGRARLLTGLAMEQETGPVSGVLPLDVDVDDAETLGCFLHLIRQVGRYRELLGRSYTTKAWRRLLLGMIDDFFDSDGDEGIALTIIREAIFDMDEQAVGAGVDTAVSHQLVHAFLTTSLSEPRQQRGF
;
A
#
# COMPACT_ATOMS: atom_id res chain seq x y z
N MET A 1 -7.41 -6.66 -9.42
CA MET A 1 -6.38 -6.60 -8.37
C MET A 1 -5.08 -6.20 -9.03
N SER A 2 -4.36 -5.20 -8.54
CA SER A 2 -3.09 -4.72 -9.06
C SER A 2 -1.98 -5.77 -8.92
N ARG A 3 -0.94 -5.68 -9.77
CA ARG A 3 0.29 -6.49 -9.68
C ARG A 3 1.26 -5.98 -8.63
N LEU A 4 0.97 -4.85 -8.01
CA LEU A 4 1.87 -4.17 -7.10
C LEU A 4 3.26 -3.96 -7.74
N SER A 5 3.25 -3.31 -8.91
CA SER A 5 4.49 -2.99 -9.62
C SER A 5 5.32 -1.95 -8.88
N ALA A 6 6.60 -1.86 -9.22
CA ALA A 6 7.48 -0.81 -8.69
C ALA A 6 6.92 0.59 -8.98
N VAL A 7 6.35 0.81 -10.17
CA VAL A 7 5.72 2.08 -10.55
C VAL A 7 4.52 2.39 -9.65
N GLU A 8 3.58 1.43 -9.47
CA GLU A 8 2.41 1.63 -8.60
C GLU A 8 2.80 1.93 -7.14
N MET A 9 3.91 1.37 -6.66
CA MET A 9 4.41 1.68 -5.32
C MET A 9 4.98 3.09 -5.26
N MET A 10 5.71 3.54 -6.30
CA MET A 10 6.25 4.90 -6.35
C MET A 10 5.12 5.92 -6.47
N ASP A 11 4.13 5.68 -7.34
CA ASP A 11 2.93 6.53 -7.43
C ASP A 11 2.24 6.69 -6.07
N LEU A 12 2.21 5.61 -5.25
CA LEU A 12 1.66 5.65 -3.90
C LEU A 12 2.50 6.50 -2.94
N VAL A 13 3.82 6.33 -2.96
CA VAL A 13 4.75 7.04 -2.06
C VAL A 13 4.85 8.54 -2.41
N GLU A 14 4.64 8.89 -3.68
CA GLU A 14 4.65 10.28 -4.15
C GLU A 14 3.40 11.06 -3.73
N VAL A 15 2.36 10.40 -3.21
CA VAL A 15 1.20 11.10 -2.62
C VAL A 15 1.66 11.84 -1.35
N PRO A 16 1.55 13.19 -1.29
CA PRO A 16 2.16 13.96 -0.21
C PRO A 16 1.69 13.55 1.19
N GLY A 17 0.40 13.23 1.36
CA GLY A 17 -0.16 12.77 2.63
C GLY A 17 0.39 11.41 3.08
N ILE A 18 0.73 10.53 2.13
CA ILE A 18 1.36 9.24 2.41
C ILE A 18 2.84 9.43 2.73
N ALA A 19 3.57 10.22 1.93
CA ALA A 19 4.97 10.52 2.19
C ALA A 19 5.16 11.09 3.62
N ARG A 20 4.35 12.08 4.01
CA ARG A 20 4.37 12.65 5.36
C ARG A 20 4.07 11.60 6.44
N ARG A 21 3.05 10.78 6.24
CA ARG A 21 2.65 9.73 7.21
C ARG A 21 3.75 8.72 7.48
N PHE A 22 4.57 8.44 6.48
CA PHE A 22 5.70 7.53 6.58
C PHE A 22 7.04 8.25 6.79
N HIS A 23 7.02 9.56 7.10
CA HIS A 23 8.22 10.37 7.34
C HIS A 23 9.24 10.34 6.20
N LEU A 24 8.76 10.32 4.96
CA LEU A 24 9.58 10.31 3.75
C LEU A 24 9.58 11.69 3.10
N ASN A 25 10.75 12.24 2.85
CA ASN A 25 10.94 13.48 2.13
C ASN A 25 11.42 13.23 0.69
N GLU A 26 11.63 14.27 -0.12
CA GLU A 26 12.04 14.15 -1.53
C GLU A 26 13.39 13.43 -1.70
N VAL A 27 14.34 13.62 -0.77
CA VAL A 27 15.64 12.93 -0.81
C VAL A 27 15.44 11.44 -0.56
N ASP A 28 14.59 11.09 0.42
CA ASP A 28 14.25 9.70 0.73
C ASP A 28 13.57 9.02 -0.46
N LEU A 29 12.68 9.71 -1.17
CA LEU A 29 12.01 9.18 -2.37
C LEU A 29 13.01 8.87 -3.49
N GLN A 30 14.01 9.73 -3.67
CA GLN A 30 15.08 9.49 -4.64
C GLN A 30 15.91 8.26 -4.27
N LEU A 31 16.27 8.12 -3.00
CA LEU A 31 17.01 6.98 -2.47
C LEU A 31 16.22 5.68 -2.62
N ILE A 32 14.93 5.68 -2.29
CA ILE A 32 14.02 4.55 -2.48
C ILE A 32 13.94 4.13 -3.95
N THR A 33 13.87 5.09 -4.88
CA THR A 33 13.86 4.83 -6.32
C THR A 33 15.15 4.11 -6.76
N ASN A 34 16.30 4.53 -6.23
CA ASN A 34 17.56 3.86 -6.50
C ASN A 34 17.56 2.43 -5.94
N TRP A 35 17.13 2.24 -4.71
CA TRP A 35 17.03 0.90 -4.10
C TRP A 35 16.10 -0.05 -4.86
N ILE A 36 14.94 0.44 -5.32
CA ILE A 36 14.02 -0.36 -6.15
C ILE A 36 14.72 -0.81 -7.44
N THR A 37 15.44 0.10 -8.08
CA THR A 37 16.15 -0.16 -9.33
C THR A 37 17.27 -1.18 -9.14
N GLU A 38 18.12 -0.98 -8.15
CA GLU A 38 19.31 -1.80 -7.89
C GLU A 38 18.96 -3.16 -7.30
N THR A 39 17.92 -3.26 -6.49
CA THR A 39 17.41 -4.55 -6.02
C THR A 39 16.78 -5.36 -7.13
N GLY A 40 16.36 -4.71 -8.22
CA GLY A 40 15.64 -5.34 -9.30
C GLY A 40 14.20 -5.69 -8.96
N ILE A 41 13.60 -5.02 -7.99
CA ILE A 41 12.15 -5.14 -7.70
C ILE A 41 11.39 -4.70 -8.94
N ARG A 42 10.40 -5.50 -9.34
CA ARG A 42 9.57 -5.20 -10.50
C ARG A 42 8.08 -5.23 -10.18
N TRP A 43 7.62 -6.29 -9.52
CA TRP A 43 6.20 -6.53 -9.28
C TRP A 43 5.97 -7.68 -8.30
N GLU A 44 4.76 -7.78 -7.78
CA GLU A 44 4.26 -8.77 -6.82
C GLU A 44 4.96 -8.77 -5.46
N PHE A 45 4.19 -9.09 -4.43
CA PHE A 45 4.69 -9.04 -3.06
C PHE A 45 5.72 -10.16 -2.81
N ASP A 46 5.41 -11.38 -3.26
CA ASP A 46 6.23 -12.58 -3.09
C ASP A 46 6.10 -13.55 -4.27
N GLY A 47 6.88 -14.62 -4.26
CA GLY A 47 6.81 -15.66 -5.28
C GLY A 47 5.46 -16.34 -5.38
N PRO A 48 4.86 -16.84 -4.28
CA PRO A 48 3.53 -17.46 -4.30
C PRO A 48 2.45 -16.58 -4.92
N SER A 49 2.48 -15.28 -4.71
CA SER A 49 1.51 -14.33 -5.29
C SER A 49 1.53 -14.28 -6.80
N LYS A 50 2.67 -14.64 -7.44
CA LYS A 50 2.81 -14.72 -8.91
C LYS A 50 1.96 -15.81 -9.54
N SER A 51 1.59 -16.85 -8.78
CA SER A 51 0.80 -17.99 -9.31
C SER A 51 -0.52 -17.57 -9.95
N ARG A 52 -1.16 -16.52 -9.45
CA ARG A 52 -2.41 -15.96 -10.01
C ARG A 52 -2.26 -15.42 -11.44
N TRP A 53 -1.03 -15.19 -11.88
CA TRP A 53 -0.69 -14.69 -13.20
C TRP A 53 -0.15 -15.79 -14.13
N GLN A 54 -0.17 -17.07 -13.67
CA GLN A 54 0.33 -18.23 -14.43
C GLN A 54 1.80 -18.10 -14.85
N VAL A 55 2.62 -17.50 -14.00
CA VAL A 55 4.08 -17.37 -14.18
C VAL A 55 4.82 -18.09 -13.06
N PRO A 56 6.13 -18.41 -13.24
CA PRO A 56 6.92 -19.06 -12.20
C PRO A 56 6.89 -18.33 -10.86
N THR A 57 6.81 -19.09 -9.77
CA THR A 57 6.67 -18.57 -8.40
C THR A 57 8.00 -18.26 -7.72
N GLU A 58 9.02 -17.94 -8.50
CA GLU A 58 10.33 -17.55 -7.98
C GLU A 58 10.23 -16.23 -7.19
N GLN A 59 10.98 -16.14 -6.09
CA GLN A 59 11.04 -14.92 -5.26
C GLN A 59 11.69 -13.74 -5.96
N LYS A 60 12.56 -13.99 -6.93
CA LYS A 60 13.32 -12.96 -7.65
C LYS A 60 12.40 -11.88 -8.21
N ASN A 61 12.83 -10.63 -8.10
CA ASN A 61 12.14 -9.43 -8.58
C ASN A 61 10.80 -9.10 -7.84
N THR A 62 10.57 -9.69 -6.66
CA THR A 62 9.43 -9.35 -5.79
C THR A 62 9.83 -8.34 -4.72
N TRP A 63 8.84 -7.73 -4.06
CA TRP A 63 9.05 -6.87 -2.90
C TRP A 63 9.73 -7.60 -1.75
N GLN A 64 9.37 -8.85 -1.49
CA GLN A 64 10.02 -9.66 -0.47
C GLN A 64 11.48 -9.97 -0.79
N TRP A 65 11.80 -10.19 -2.07
CA TRP A 65 13.18 -10.36 -2.54
C TRP A 65 14.01 -9.10 -2.34
N GLY A 66 13.51 -7.94 -2.80
CA GLY A 66 14.22 -6.67 -2.63
C GLY A 66 14.42 -6.30 -1.17
N ARG A 67 13.39 -6.50 -0.33
CA ARG A 67 13.49 -6.31 1.13
C ARG A 67 14.62 -7.17 1.74
N ALA A 68 14.72 -8.44 1.35
CA ALA A 68 15.77 -9.31 1.85
C ALA A 68 17.17 -8.79 1.46
N ARG A 69 17.35 -8.30 0.21
CA ARG A 69 18.60 -7.72 -0.25
C ARG A 69 19.01 -6.47 0.53
N LEU A 70 18.06 -5.55 0.75
CA LEU A 70 18.27 -4.31 1.50
C LEU A 70 18.62 -4.58 2.97
N LEU A 71 17.85 -5.44 3.63
CA LEU A 71 18.11 -5.79 5.04
C LEU A 71 19.44 -6.53 5.22
N THR A 72 19.78 -7.42 4.29
CA THR A 72 21.06 -8.14 4.36
C THR A 72 22.23 -7.17 4.12
N GLY A 73 22.06 -6.21 3.20
CA GLY A 73 23.07 -5.20 2.92
C GLY A 73 23.33 -4.25 4.08
N LEU A 74 22.26 -3.80 4.76
CA LEU A 74 22.41 -2.99 5.99
C LEU A 74 23.08 -3.75 7.15
N ALA A 75 22.85 -5.07 7.25
CA ALA A 75 23.33 -5.88 8.37
C ALA A 75 24.73 -6.47 8.18
N MET A 76 25.30 -6.40 6.98
CA MET A 76 26.53 -7.11 6.63
C MET A 76 27.55 -6.20 5.94
N GLU A 77 28.81 -6.46 6.16
CA GLU A 77 29.89 -5.75 5.48
C GLU A 77 29.88 -6.01 3.97
N GLN A 78 30.30 -5.01 3.17
CA GLN A 78 30.25 -4.95 1.70
C GLN A 78 30.88 -6.14 0.96
N GLU A 79 31.85 -6.80 1.56
CA GLU A 79 32.59 -7.91 0.92
C GLU A 79 31.91 -9.28 1.13
N THR A 80 30.74 -9.32 1.73
CA THR A 80 30.04 -10.57 2.01
C THR A 80 29.35 -11.09 0.76
N GLY A 81 29.72 -12.29 0.34
CA GLY A 81 29.06 -12.99 -0.78
C GLY A 81 27.57 -13.30 -0.50
N PRO A 82 26.91 -14.08 -1.37
CA PRO A 82 25.49 -14.41 -1.18
C PRO A 82 25.22 -15.08 0.17
N VAL A 83 24.26 -14.56 0.94
CA VAL A 83 23.82 -15.10 2.22
C VAL A 83 22.49 -15.79 2.01
N SER A 84 22.43 -17.09 2.28
CA SER A 84 21.22 -17.91 2.05
C SER A 84 20.61 -17.74 0.64
N GLY A 85 21.47 -17.54 -0.37
CA GLY A 85 21.05 -17.34 -1.76
C GLY A 85 20.60 -15.92 -2.10
N VAL A 86 20.68 -14.99 -1.15
CA VAL A 86 20.38 -13.55 -1.34
C VAL A 86 21.69 -12.79 -1.52
N LEU A 87 21.83 -12.08 -2.63
CA LEU A 87 22.94 -11.16 -2.85
C LEU A 87 22.60 -9.82 -2.16
N PRO A 88 23.34 -9.41 -1.11
CA PRO A 88 23.11 -8.14 -0.45
C PRO A 88 23.16 -6.96 -1.42
N LEU A 89 22.36 -5.93 -1.18
CA LEU A 89 22.54 -4.61 -1.76
C LEU A 89 23.15 -3.72 -0.70
N ASP A 90 24.23 -3.05 -1.02
CA ASP A 90 24.88 -2.13 -0.11
C ASP A 90 23.92 -0.99 0.29
N VAL A 91 23.74 -0.81 1.59
CA VAL A 91 22.90 0.24 2.18
C VAL A 91 23.73 0.93 3.25
N ASP A 92 23.89 2.24 3.13
CA ASP A 92 24.61 3.02 4.13
C ASP A 92 23.86 2.95 5.48
N VAL A 93 24.62 2.87 6.57
CA VAL A 93 24.07 2.89 7.93
C VAL A 93 23.32 4.20 8.20
N ASP A 94 23.76 5.30 7.60
CA ASP A 94 23.10 6.60 7.72
C ASP A 94 21.69 6.61 7.10
N ASP A 95 21.42 5.70 6.18
CA ASP A 95 20.11 5.54 5.51
C ASP A 95 19.17 4.57 6.25
N ALA A 96 19.57 4.02 7.39
CA ALA A 96 18.81 3.00 8.12
C ALA A 96 17.41 3.47 8.54
N GLU A 97 17.23 4.75 8.88
CA GLU A 97 15.94 5.32 9.24
C GLU A 97 15.00 5.34 8.02
N THR A 98 15.46 5.87 6.89
CA THR A 98 14.72 5.87 5.61
C THR A 98 14.35 4.46 5.18
N LEU A 99 15.28 3.50 5.29
CA LEU A 99 14.98 2.10 5.02
C LEU A 99 13.88 1.57 5.95
N GLY A 100 13.95 1.87 7.23
CA GLY A 100 12.93 1.49 8.22
C GLY A 100 11.55 2.00 7.85
N CYS A 101 11.42 3.27 7.48
CA CYS A 101 10.18 3.91 7.02
C CYS A 101 9.64 3.25 5.75
N PHE A 102 10.49 3.03 4.77
CA PHE A 102 10.12 2.36 3.52
C PHE A 102 9.67 0.91 3.73
N LEU A 103 10.37 0.13 4.55
CA LEU A 103 9.96 -1.23 4.89
C LEU A 103 8.65 -1.28 5.68
N HIS A 104 8.39 -0.27 6.51
CA HIS A 104 7.10 -0.13 7.17
C HIS A 104 5.97 0.07 6.16
N LEU A 105 6.14 0.97 5.18
CA LEU A 105 5.18 1.17 4.10
C LEU A 105 4.91 -0.13 3.33
N ILE A 106 5.96 -0.82 2.85
CA ILE A 106 5.82 -2.10 2.14
C ILE A 106 5.01 -3.11 2.97
N ARG A 107 5.27 -3.20 4.27
CA ARG A 107 4.54 -4.09 5.17
C ARG A 107 3.06 -3.72 5.27
N GLN A 108 2.74 -2.43 5.39
CA GLN A 108 1.35 -1.96 5.45
C GLN A 108 0.61 -2.23 4.13
N VAL A 109 1.23 -1.96 2.98
CA VAL A 109 0.66 -2.29 1.67
C VAL A 109 0.37 -3.79 1.56
N GLY A 110 1.32 -4.64 1.95
CA GLY A 110 1.13 -6.10 1.96
C GLY A 110 -0.04 -6.55 2.84
N ARG A 111 -0.12 -6.01 4.06
CA ARG A 111 -1.22 -6.27 5.00
C ARG A 111 -2.58 -5.91 4.43
N TYR A 112 -2.74 -4.69 3.91
CA TYR A 112 -4.02 -4.26 3.34
C TYR A 112 -4.37 -4.99 2.07
N ARG A 113 -3.39 -5.36 1.25
CA ARG A 113 -3.63 -6.22 0.08
C ARG A 113 -4.28 -7.56 0.45
N GLU A 114 -3.81 -8.20 1.52
CA GLU A 114 -4.41 -9.44 2.01
C GLU A 114 -5.83 -9.23 2.55
N LEU A 115 -6.03 -8.16 3.33
CA LEU A 115 -7.33 -7.82 3.89
C LEU A 115 -8.34 -7.50 2.79
N LEU A 116 -7.98 -6.65 1.82
CA LEU A 116 -8.84 -6.27 0.70
C LEU A 116 -9.17 -7.46 -0.24
N GLY A 117 -8.42 -8.54 -0.20
CA GLY A 117 -8.68 -9.77 -0.94
C GLY A 117 -9.85 -10.61 -0.42
N ARG A 118 -10.42 -10.25 0.73
CA ARG A 118 -11.51 -10.99 1.40
C ARG A 118 -12.85 -10.29 1.20
N SER A 119 -13.92 -10.97 1.56
CA SER A 119 -15.27 -10.39 1.60
C SER A 119 -15.68 -10.11 3.05
N TYR A 120 -16.35 -8.99 3.28
CA TYR A 120 -16.79 -8.55 4.61
C TYR A 120 -18.19 -7.94 4.54
N THR A 121 -18.88 -7.87 5.67
CA THR A 121 -20.08 -7.03 5.80
C THR A 121 -19.73 -5.55 5.62
N THR A 122 -20.69 -4.72 5.24
CA THR A 122 -20.47 -3.28 5.02
C THR A 122 -19.92 -2.59 6.26
N LYS A 123 -20.40 -2.97 7.44
CA LYS A 123 -19.88 -2.48 8.73
C LYS A 123 -18.40 -2.85 8.95
N ALA A 124 -17.99 -4.04 8.54
CA ALA A 124 -16.59 -4.47 8.65
C ALA A 124 -15.72 -3.77 7.60
N TRP A 125 -16.25 -3.57 6.37
CA TRP A 125 -15.61 -2.75 5.35
C TRP A 125 -15.40 -1.31 5.81
N ARG A 126 -16.42 -0.67 6.40
CA ARG A 126 -16.29 0.68 6.97
C ARG A 126 -15.11 0.77 7.93
N ARG A 127 -15.02 -0.15 8.90
CA ARG A 127 -13.89 -0.15 9.85
C ARG A 127 -12.55 -0.37 9.19
N LEU A 128 -12.48 -1.30 8.22
CA LEU A 128 -11.26 -1.59 7.49
C LEU A 128 -10.77 -0.40 6.68
N LEU A 129 -11.67 0.25 5.94
CA LEU A 129 -11.32 1.39 5.08
C LEU A 129 -10.96 2.64 5.88
N LEU A 130 -11.68 2.93 6.97
CA LEU A 130 -11.32 4.04 7.86
C LEU A 130 -9.95 3.80 8.51
N GLY A 131 -9.68 2.59 9.00
CA GLY A 131 -8.36 2.22 9.52
C GLY A 131 -7.27 2.30 8.46
N MET A 132 -7.56 1.97 7.19
CA MET A 132 -6.61 2.14 6.09
C MET A 132 -6.27 3.60 5.85
N ILE A 133 -7.26 4.49 5.88
CA ILE A 133 -7.03 5.93 5.77
C ILE A 133 -6.12 6.42 6.91
N ASP A 134 -6.41 6.02 8.15
CA ASP A 134 -5.63 6.44 9.32
C ASP A 134 -4.19 5.87 9.32
N ASP A 135 -3.99 4.68 8.75
CA ASP A 135 -2.67 4.06 8.64
C ASP A 135 -1.82 4.67 7.52
N PHE A 136 -2.43 5.16 6.44
CA PHE A 136 -1.70 5.64 5.26
C PHE A 136 -1.63 7.15 5.12
N PHE A 137 -2.52 7.92 5.74
CA PHE A 137 -2.56 9.36 5.56
C PHE A 137 -2.34 10.09 6.88
N ASP A 138 -1.63 11.20 6.79
CA ASP A 138 -1.61 12.18 7.86
C ASP A 138 -2.86 13.07 7.74
N SER A 139 -3.56 13.28 8.86
CA SER A 139 -4.79 14.10 8.89
C SER A 139 -4.54 15.60 8.79
N ASP A 140 -3.30 16.04 9.02
CA ASP A 140 -2.97 17.46 9.19
C ASP A 140 -2.56 18.18 7.87
N GLY A 141 -2.73 17.49 6.71
CA GLY A 141 -2.33 18.02 5.41
C GLY A 141 -3.46 18.65 4.58
N ASP A 142 -3.07 19.18 3.42
CA ASP A 142 -3.98 19.77 2.43
C ASP A 142 -5.03 18.78 1.91
N GLU A 143 -4.77 17.47 2.07
CA GLU A 143 -5.68 16.39 1.70
C GLU A 143 -6.86 16.22 2.66
N GLY A 144 -6.89 16.95 3.80
CA GLY A 144 -7.91 16.80 4.84
C GLY A 144 -9.35 16.90 4.33
N ILE A 145 -9.63 17.81 3.38
CA ILE A 145 -10.94 17.94 2.75
C ILE A 145 -11.26 16.69 1.91
N ALA A 146 -10.33 16.23 1.09
CA ALA A 146 -10.51 15.04 0.27
C ALA A 146 -10.72 13.78 1.13
N LEU A 147 -9.94 13.63 2.20
CA LEU A 147 -10.08 12.53 3.15
C LEU A 147 -11.43 12.56 3.87
N THR A 148 -11.95 13.75 4.21
CA THR A 148 -13.28 13.91 4.79
C THR A 148 -14.36 13.44 3.83
N ILE A 149 -14.28 13.83 2.56
CA ILE A 149 -15.21 13.39 1.51
C ILE A 149 -15.21 11.86 1.36
N ILE A 150 -14.00 11.25 1.38
CA ILE A 150 -13.87 9.79 1.28
C ILE A 150 -14.46 9.10 2.50
N ARG A 151 -14.21 9.62 3.71
CA ARG A 151 -14.79 9.09 4.96
C ARG A 151 -16.31 9.14 4.94
N GLU A 152 -16.89 10.26 4.52
CA GLU A 152 -18.36 10.38 4.37
C GLU A 152 -18.92 9.37 3.35
N ALA A 153 -18.28 9.18 2.21
CA ALA A 153 -18.71 8.16 1.23
C ALA A 153 -18.66 6.73 1.80
N ILE A 154 -17.67 6.44 2.65
CA ILE A 154 -17.59 5.16 3.36
C ILE A 154 -18.72 5.00 4.39
N PHE A 155 -19.10 6.06 5.11
CA PHE A 155 -20.24 6.04 6.01
C PHE A 155 -21.55 5.85 5.26
N ASP A 156 -21.77 6.62 4.18
CA ASP A 156 -22.97 6.52 3.33
C ASP A 156 -23.15 5.11 2.76
N MET A 157 -22.06 4.44 2.36
CA MET A 157 -22.09 3.04 1.91
C MET A 157 -22.70 2.10 2.96
N ASP A 158 -22.26 2.22 4.21
CA ASP A 158 -22.75 1.35 5.30
C ASP A 158 -24.20 1.68 5.65
N GLU A 159 -24.57 2.96 5.72
CA GLU A 159 -25.95 3.38 6.00
C GLU A 159 -26.94 2.94 4.91
N GLN A 160 -26.58 3.08 3.65
CA GLN A 160 -27.42 2.64 2.53
C GLN A 160 -27.62 1.12 2.53
N ALA A 161 -26.55 0.36 2.82
CA ALA A 161 -26.62 -1.08 2.92
C ALA A 161 -27.54 -1.53 4.08
N VAL A 162 -27.42 -0.88 5.23
CA VAL A 162 -28.31 -1.12 6.38
C VAL A 162 -29.76 -0.78 6.02
N GLY A 163 -30.01 0.37 5.39
CA GLY A 163 -31.34 0.79 4.94
C GLY A 163 -31.97 -0.17 3.92
N ALA A 164 -31.15 -0.81 3.10
CA ALA A 164 -31.57 -1.81 2.12
C ALA A 164 -31.66 -3.25 2.69
N GLY A 165 -31.37 -3.46 3.99
CA GLY A 165 -31.37 -4.76 4.64
C GLY A 165 -30.26 -5.71 4.17
N VAL A 166 -29.14 -5.16 3.65
CA VAL A 166 -28.00 -5.96 3.18
C VAL A 166 -27.09 -6.28 4.37
N ASP A 167 -27.14 -7.53 4.83
CA ASP A 167 -26.31 -8.05 5.93
C ASP A 167 -25.35 -9.18 5.46
N THR A 168 -25.13 -9.29 4.16
CA THR A 168 -24.23 -10.29 3.59
C THR A 168 -22.83 -9.73 3.38
N ALA A 169 -21.84 -10.63 3.36
CA ALA A 169 -20.47 -10.26 3.02
C ALA A 169 -20.38 -9.89 1.53
N VAL A 170 -19.79 -8.72 1.25
CA VAL A 170 -19.59 -8.20 -0.12
C VAL A 170 -18.09 -8.14 -0.45
N SER A 171 -17.77 -8.28 -1.74
CA SER A 171 -16.38 -8.24 -2.21
C SER A 171 -15.86 -6.81 -2.31
N HIS A 172 -14.53 -6.66 -2.32
CA HIS A 172 -13.88 -5.36 -2.56
C HIS A 172 -14.29 -4.71 -3.89
N GLN A 173 -14.59 -5.52 -4.92
CA GLN A 173 -15.01 -5.00 -6.23
C GLN A 173 -16.31 -4.22 -6.15
N LEU A 174 -17.29 -4.75 -5.39
CA LEU A 174 -18.55 -4.06 -5.16
C LEU A 174 -18.36 -2.77 -4.36
N VAL A 175 -17.56 -2.83 -3.29
CA VAL A 175 -17.21 -1.66 -2.48
C VAL A 175 -16.50 -0.59 -3.30
N HIS A 176 -15.52 -0.99 -4.11
CA HIS A 176 -14.79 -0.08 -5.01
C HIS A 176 -15.73 0.57 -6.03
N ALA A 177 -16.60 -0.20 -6.68
CA ALA A 177 -17.58 0.33 -7.64
C ALA A 177 -18.51 1.36 -6.97
N PHE A 178 -19.03 1.06 -5.78
CA PHE A 178 -19.87 1.97 -5.02
C PHE A 178 -19.13 3.29 -4.72
N LEU A 179 -17.94 3.21 -4.12
CA LEU A 179 -17.17 4.39 -3.74
C LEU A 179 -16.77 5.22 -4.97
N THR A 180 -16.37 4.58 -6.07
CA THR A 180 -16.03 5.29 -7.31
C THR A 180 -17.24 6.06 -7.86
N THR A 181 -18.41 5.45 -7.88
CA THR A 181 -19.65 6.11 -8.32
C THR A 181 -20.02 7.27 -7.39
N SER A 182 -20.02 7.03 -6.08
CA SER A 182 -20.38 8.04 -5.06
C SER A 182 -19.44 9.25 -5.08
N LEU A 183 -18.14 9.04 -5.36
CA LEU A 183 -17.15 10.13 -5.44
C LEU A 183 -17.12 10.84 -6.79
N SER A 184 -17.64 10.20 -7.86
CA SER A 184 -17.70 10.78 -9.20
C SER A 184 -18.96 11.63 -9.43
N GLU A 185 -20.02 11.39 -8.67
CA GLU A 185 -21.25 12.18 -8.77
C GLU A 185 -21.03 13.56 -8.11
N PRO A 186 -21.36 14.67 -8.82
CA PRO A 186 -21.33 15.99 -8.20
C PRO A 186 -22.33 15.98 -7.03
N ARG A 187 -21.83 16.13 -5.80
CA ARG A 187 -22.68 16.27 -4.62
C ARG A 187 -23.61 17.46 -4.83
N GLN A 188 -24.88 17.17 -5.14
CA GLN A 188 -25.91 18.17 -4.96
C GLN A 188 -25.90 18.53 -3.48
N GLN A 189 -25.50 19.79 -3.20
CA GLN A 189 -25.62 20.36 -1.87
C GLN A 189 -27.04 20.03 -1.38
N ARG A 190 -27.15 19.12 -0.40
CA ARG A 190 -28.37 18.98 0.37
C ARG A 190 -28.54 20.31 1.08
N GLY A 191 -29.34 21.22 0.48
CA GLY A 191 -29.71 22.47 1.06
C GLY A 191 -30.41 22.21 2.39
N PHE A 192 -30.04 23.01 3.35
CA PHE A 192 -30.71 23.14 4.63
C PHE A 192 -32.17 23.60 4.45
#